data_22d0ffed79f52a6794bb3ae1b1235b40
#
_entry.id   22d0ffed79f52a6794bb3ae1b1235b40
#
_cell.length_a   1.000
_cell.length_b   1.000
_cell.length_c   1.000
_cell.angle_alpha   90.00
_cell.angle_beta   90.00
_cell.angle_gamma   90.00
#
_symmetry.space_group_name_H-M   'P 1'
#
loop_
_entity.id
_entity.type
_entity.pdbx_description
1 polymer ?
#
loop_
_entity_poly.entity_id
_entity_poly.type
_entity_poly.pdbx_seq_one_letter_code
_entity_poly.pdbx_strand_id
1 'polypeptide(L)'
;MKIAIIRRKFNPFGGAEQFITRTIQSLSAFDVHASIIAESWQKNNDTSSTSSQDWIEAIVTGSNRAAKFLSFNQSVATILSTNKFDLIQSHERLLGADIYRLGDGIHASWVARLAKVSPWYTKLWLKIDPYHRAVIRTEKKMAKEPNLTYVANSTLVQQELIDWYQVPKSRIVLIENGIDTTAFRPSSQAKKITEKIKLGLNPQLPTVLFIGSGFARKGAFELLEAINSLPDFQLIIVGYDKQLTRIKQRVKALQLEKIVLVTGPQSDVKPFLAVADCFCLPSLYDPFPNAVLEALCSALPVVVTDAVGIADAVTHHNAGMVCERQAASIAQALQLVWKNRVTMSDNALNLSKNYDLAKSSQQWLTLYNTLINNKKENNIAHSTH
;
A
#
# COMPACT_ATOMS: atom_id res chain seq x y z
N MET A 1 13.03 -19.23 15.52
CA MET A 1 12.24 -19.44 14.30
C MET A 1 12.92 -18.70 13.14
N LYS A 2 13.26 -19.41 12.03
CA LYS A 2 13.96 -18.82 10.88
C LYS A 2 12.97 -18.62 9.70
N ILE A 3 12.70 -17.36 9.31
CA ILE A 3 11.74 -17.01 8.25
C ILE A 3 12.48 -16.37 7.09
N ALA A 4 12.20 -16.83 5.85
CA ALA A 4 12.59 -16.09 4.65
C ALA A 4 11.51 -15.07 4.29
N ILE A 5 11.88 -13.81 4.09
CA ILE A 5 11.01 -12.76 3.57
C ILE A 5 11.52 -12.33 2.19
N ILE A 6 10.70 -12.53 1.17
CA ILE A 6 11.08 -12.29 -0.22
C ILE A 6 10.46 -10.99 -0.70
N ARG A 7 11.30 -10.02 -1.07
CA ARG A 7 10.90 -8.76 -1.68
C ARG A 7 11.95 -8.34 -2.70
N ARG A 8 11.56 -8.22 -3.97
CA ARG A 8 12.51 -8.00 -5.06
C ARG A 8 13.33 -6.73 -4.92
N LYS A 9 12.70 -5.60 -4.65
CA LYS A 9 13.37 -4.32 -4.43
C LYS A 9 12.97 -3.78 -3.08
N PHE A 10 13.93 -3.44 -2.26
CA PHE A 10 13.68 -2.84 -0.96
C PHE A 10 14.03 -1.35 -1.01
N ASN A 11 12.99 -0.52 -0.99
CA ASN A 11 13.11 0.93 -0.90
C ASN A 11 12.59 1.37 0.47
N PRO A 12 13.42 1.90 1.37
CA PRO A 12 13.02 2.25 2.74
C PRO A 12 11.85 3.27 2.82
N PHE A 13 11.60 4.01 1.74
CA PHE A 13 10.48 4.95 1.64
C PHE A 13 9.20 4.33 1.07
N GLY A 14 9.21 3.05 0.70
CA GLY A 14 8.06 2.33 0.17
C GLY A 14 7.11 1.86 1.26
N GLY A 15 5.79 1.94 1.03
CA GLY A 15 4.80 1.50 2.02
C GLY A 15 4.86 0.00 2.35
N ALA A 16 5.20 -0.85 1.38
CA ALA A 16 5.38 -2.29 1.59
C ALA A 16 6.63 -2.60 2.42
N GLU A 17 7.70 -1.88 2.18
CA GLU A 17 8.98 -2.03 2.86
C GLU A 17 8.92 -1.51 4.31
N GLN A 18 8.23 -0.40 4.54
CA GLN A 18 7.94 0.08 5.90
C GLN A 18 7.10 -0.96 6.68
N PHE A 19 6.13 -1.60 6.03
CA PHE A 19 5.40 -2.70 6.63
C PHE A 19 6.33 -3.85 7.03
N ILE A 20 7.22 -4.31 6.13
CA ILE A 20 8.19 -5.40 6.40
C ILE A 20 9.06 -5.01 7.59
N THR A 21 9.63 -3.82 7.60
CA THR A 21 10.50 -3.34 8.69
C THR A 21 9.77 -3.31 10.04
N ARG A 22 8.55 -2.75 10.08
CA ARG A 22 7.72 -2.71 11.29
C ARG A 22 7.36 -4.10 11.78
N THR A 23 6.98 -5.00 10.87
CA THR A 23 6.62 -6.39 11.20
C THR A 23 7.82 -7.14 11.76
N ILE A 24 9.00 -7.04 11.14
CA ILE A 24 10.22 -7.69 11.64
C ILE A 24 10.59 -7.15 13.02
N GLN A 25 10.56 -5.83 13.22
CA GLN A 25 10.84 -5.21 14.51
C GLN A 25 9.89 -5.68 15.61
N SER A 26 8.60 -5.81 15.30
CA SER A 26 7.62 -6.30 16.28
C SER A 26 7.76 -7.80 16.56
N LEU A 27 8.25 -8.59 15.61
CA LEU A 27 8.47 -10.02 15.75
C LEU A 27 9.82 -10.39 16.38
N SER A 28 10.81 -9.49 16.37
CA SER A 28 12.11 -9.72 17.01
C SER A 28 11.99 -9.97 18.52
N ALA A 29 10.97 -9.43 19.16
CA ALA A 29 10.66 -9.70 20.58
C ALA A 29 10.20 -11.15 20.84
N PHE A 30 9.91 -11.94 19.80
CA PHE A 30 9.39 -13.32 19.88
C PHE A 30 10.36 -14.36 19.33
N ASP A 31 11.66 -14.07 19.34
CA ASP A 31 12.74 -14.97 18.82
C ASP A 31 12.53 -15.41 17.36
N VAL A 32 12.09 -14.46 16.53
CA VAL A 32 11.94 -14.64 15.07
C VAL A 32 13.15 -14.06 14.36
N HIS A 33 13.92 -14.89 13.68
CA HIS A 33 15.04 -14.48 12.83
C HIS A 33 14.55 -14.39 11.38
N ALA A 34 14.58 -13.18 10.81
CA ALA A 34 14.16 -12.94 9.44
C ALA A 34 15.37 -12.81 8.51
N SER A 35 15.44 -13.67 7.47
CA SER A 35 16.37 -13.50 6.35
C SER A 35 15.63 -12.84 5.18
N ILE A 36 16.16 -11.75 4.65
CA ILE A 36 15.53 -11.03 3.53
C ILE A 36 16.21 -11.43 2.23
N ILE A 37 15.40 -11.91 1.28
CA ILE A 37 15.86 -12.27 -0.07
C ILE A 37 15.43 -11.16 -1.04
N ALA A 38 16.39 -10.46 -1.64
CA ALA A 38 16.11 -9.34 -2.55
C ALA A 38 17.12 -9.20 -3.68
N GLU A 39 16.71 -8.60 -4.83
CA GLU A 39 17.60 -8.20 -5.93
C GLU A 39 18.49 -7.02 -5.52
N SER A 40 17.95 -6.08 -4.73
CA SER A 40 18.67 -4.91 -4.28
C SER A 40 18.11 -4.40 -2.96
N TRP A 41 19.02 -3.95 -2.11
CA TRP A 41 18.71 -3.39 -0.80
C TRP A 41 19.42 -2.03 -0.65
N GLN A 42 18.65 -0.97 -0.42
CA GLN A 42 19.22 0.31 0.00
C GLN A 42 19.24 0.36 1.53
N LYS A 43 20.42 0.22 2.13
CA LYS A 43 20.60 0.43 3.57
C LYS A 43 20.33 1.90 3.90
N ASN A 44 19.43 2.18 4.85
CA ASN A 44 19.42 3.47 5.52
C ASN A 44 20.64 3.54 6.44
N ASN A 45 21.40 4.61 6.35
CA ASN A 45 22.57 4.84 7.21
C ASN A 45 22.23 4.94 8.71
N ASP A 46 20.96 5.07 9.07
CA ASP A 46 20.49 5.24 10.45
C ASP A 46 20.05 3.94 11.16
N THR A 47 20.10 2.78 10.50
CA THR A 47 19.75 1.51 11.14
C THR A 47 20.97 0.82 11.75
N SER A 48 21.57 1.44 12.76
CA SER A 48 22.63 0.85 13.60
C SER A 48 22.11 -0.21 14.60
N SER A 49 20.86 -0.69 14.49
CA SER A 49 20.24 -1.51 15.54
C SER A 49 19.48 -2.75 15.08
N THR A 50 19.86 -3.41 13.96
CA THR A 50 19.25 -4.71 13.63
C THR A 50 20.33 -5.78 13.35
N SER A 51 20.93 -6.25 14.43
CA SER A 51 21.93 -7.34 14.48
C SER A 51 21.36 -8.74 14.18
N SER A 52 20.09 -8.88 13.76
CA SER A 52 19.42 -10.16 13.54
C SER A 52 18.85 -10.35 12.14
N GLN A 53 19.23 -9.52 11.16
CA GLN A 53 18.74 -9.63 9.79
C GLN A 53 19.85 -10.06 8.84
N ASP A 54 19.72 -11.27 8.30
CA ASP A 54 20.55 -11.74 7.20
C ASP A 54 19.97 -11.28 5.88
N TRP A 55 20.81 -10.78 4.99
CA TRP A 55 20.42 -10.48 3.63
C TRP A 55 21.03 -11.49 2.66
N ILE A 56 20.18 -12.01 1.76
CA ILE A 56 20.57 -12.93 0.70
C ILE A 56 20.24 -12.27 -0.64
N GLU A 57 21.26 -12.05 -1.46
CA GLU A 57 21.10 -11.43 -2.78
C GLU A 57 20.51 -12.43 -3.78
N ALA A 58 19.43 -12.04 -4.44
CA ALA A 58 18.88 -12.75 -5.59
C ALA A 58 19.43 -12.16 -6.89
N ILE A 59 20.26 -12.90 -7.59
CA ILE A 59 20.87 -12.46 -8.86
C ILE A 59 19.79 -12.39 -9.95
N VAL A 60 19.62 -11.21 -10.54
CA VAL A 60 18.61 -10.94 -11.56
C VAL A 60 19.27 -10.54 -12.87
N THR A 61 19.00 -11.32 -13.90
CA THR A 61 19.48 -11.08 -15.27
C THR A 61 18.30 -10.87 -16.23
N GLY A 62 18.58 -10.31 -17.41
CA GLY A 62 17.56 -10.15 -18.44
C GLY A 62 17.46 -8.72 -18.98
N SER A 63 17.11 -8.60 -20.25
CA SER A 63 17.05 -7.33 -21.00
C SER A 63 15.73 -6.58 -20.82
N ASN A 64 14.65 -7.28 -20.47
CA ASN A 64 13.31 -6.70 -20.33
C ASN A 64 12.63 -7.08 -19.02
N ARG A 65 11.45 -6.46 -18.74
CA ARG A 65 10.72 -6.66 -17.48
C ARG A 65 10.29 -8.11 -17.25
N ALA A 66 9.88 -8.82 -18.32
CA ALA A 66 9.43 -10.21 -18.21
C ALA A 66 10.61 -11.14 -17.90
N ALA A 67 11.74 -11.00 -18.61
CA ALA A 67 12.95 -11.77 -18.36
C ALA A 67 13.48 -11.55 -16.93
N LYS A 68 13.54 -10.30 -16.47
CA LYS A 68 13.93 -9.97 -15.09
C LYS A 68 12.99 -10.56 -14.04
N PHE A 69 11.68 -10.57 -14.30
CA PHE A 69 10.70 -11.20 -13.40
C PHE A 69 10.93 -12.71 -13.29
N LEU A 70 11.12 -13.40 -14.40
CA LEU A 70 11.36 -14.85 -14.42
C LEU A 70 12.72 -15.20 -13.80
N SER A 71 13.77 -14.44 -14.11
CA SER A 71 15.10 -14.62 -13.54
C SER A 71 15.12 -14.45 -12.02
N PHE A 72 14.41 -13.44 -11.49
CA PHE A 72 14.25 -13.29 -10.03
C PHE A 72 13.60 -14.52 -9.40
N ASN A 73 12.50 -15.02 -9.99
CA ASN A 73 11.81 -16.18 -9.47
C ASN A 73 12.70 -17.44 -9.47
N GLN A 74 13.51 -17.61 -10.53
CA GLN A 74 14.46 -18.72 -10.62
C GLN A 74 15.60 -18.59 -9.59
N SER A 75 16.16 -17.40 -9.42
CA SER A 75 17.20 -17.14 -8.41
C SER A 75 16.69 -17.42 -7.00
N VAL A 76 15.48 -16.96 -6.67
CA VAL A 76 14.84 -17.25 -5.38
C VAL A 76 14.63 -18.75 -5.19
N ALA A 77 14.14 -19.48 -6.20
CA ALA A 77 13.95 -20.92 -6.12
C ALA A 77 15.27 -21.65 -5.81
N THR A 78 16.39 -21.23 -6.41
CA THR A 78 17.72 -21.77 -6.11
C THR A 78 18.14 -21.48 -4.68
N ILE A 79 17.93 -20.25 -4.19
CA ILE A 79 18.25 -19.86 -2.81
C ILE A 79 17.43 -20.70 -1.81
N LEU A 80 16.14 -20.91 -2.07
CA LEU A 80 15.26 -21.70 -1.21
C LEU A 80 15.61 -23.20 -1.20
N SER A 81 16.18 -23.74 -2.29
CA SER A 81 16.63 -25.13 -2.33
C SER A 81 17.92 -25.40 -1.55
N THR A 82 18.75 -24.38 -1.36
CA THR A 82 20.05 -24.47 -0.67
C THR A 82 20.01 -24.04 0.79
N ASN A 83 18.96 -23.32 1.20
CA ASN A 83 18.80 -22.81 2.56
C ASN A 83 17.55 -23.39 3.21
N LYS A 84 17.67 -23.73 4.50
CA LYS A 84 16.52 -24.22 5.28
C LYS A 84 15.87 -23.07 6.03
N PHE A 85 14.56 -22.89 5.83
CA PHE A 85 13.71 -21.95 6.54
C PHE A 85 12.51 -22.68 7.14
N ASP A 86 12.08 -22.26 8.32
CA ASP A 86 10.86 -22.77 8.94
C ASP A 86 9.63 -22.31 8.17
N LEU A 87 9.64 -21.05 7.72
CA LEU A 87 8.59 -20.46 6.87
C LEU A 87 9.19 -19.61 5.76
N ILE A 88 8.51 -19.58 4.61
CA ILE A 88 8.83 -18.78 3.44
C ILE A 88 7.66 -17.84 3.17
N GLN A 89 7.86 -16.54 3.46
CA GLN A 89 6.90 -15.49 3.16
C GLN A 89 7.34 -14.70 1.94
N SER A 90 6.48 -14.61 0.94
CA SER A 90 6.73 -13.78 -0.23
C SER A 90 5.80 -12.58 -0.29
N HIS A 91 6.37 -11.44 -0.69
CA HIS A 91 5.66 -10.25 -1.14
C HIS A 91 5.68 -10.12 -2.67
N GLU A 92 6.30 -11.11 -3.33
CA GLU A 92 6.40 -11.20 -4.78
C GLU A 92 5.64 -12.43 -5.30
N ARG A 93 5.30 -12.40 -6.57
CA ARG A 93 4.57 -13.50 -7.22
C ARG A 93 5.56 -14.58 -7.64
N LEU A 94 5.65 -15.62 -6.85
CA LEU A 94 6.53 -16.78 -7.08
C LEU A 94 5.91 -18.07 -6.51
N LEU A 95 6.41 -19.21 -6.93
CA LEU A 95 5.99 -20.54 -6.45
C LEU A 95 6.88 -20.98 -5.28
N GLY A 96 6.36 -21.90 -4.45
CA GLY A 96 7.11 -22.51 -3.35
C GLY A 96 7.18 -21.64 -2.09
N ALA A 97 6.34 -20.62 -1.95
CA ALA A 97 6.17 -19.91 -0.70
C ALA A 97 5.09 -20.56 0.17
N ASP A 98 5.23 -20.46 1.50
CA ASP A 98 4.18 -20.87 2.45
C ASP A 98 3.11 -19.77 2.59
N ILE A 99 3.56 -18.52 2.52
CA ILE A 99 2.73 -17.32 2.66
C ILE A 99 2.98 -16.40 1.48
N TYR A 100 1.91 -15.96 0.83
CA TYR A 100 1.95 -14.85 -0.11
C TYR A 100 1.15 -13.67 0.41
N ARG A 101 1.82 -12.57 0.76
CA ARG A 101 1.18 -11.32 1.16
C ARG A 101 0.90 -10.44 -0.04
N LEU A 102 -0.37 -10.14 -0.26
CA LEU A 102 -0.84 -9.37 -1.42
C LEU A 102 -0.76 -7.85 -1.19
N GLY A 103 0.41 -7.35 -0.83
CA GLY A 103 0.63 -5.92 -0.59
C GLY A 103 0.34 -5.05 -1.81
N ASP A 104 0.63 -5.57 -3.01
CA ASP A 104 0.39 -4.90 -4.29
C ASP A 104 -0.94 -5.35 -4.97
N GLY A 105 -1.78 -6.12 -4.26
CA GLY A 105 -3.04 -6.65 -4.77
C GLY A 105 -2.89 -7.68 -5.89
N ILE A 106 -3.96 -7.89 -6.67
CA ILE A 106 -4.03 -8.84 -7.78
C ILE A 106 -3.61 -8.15 -9.08
N HIS A 107 -2.61 -8.71 -9.76
CA HIS A 107 -2.11 -8.11 -11.01
C HIS A 107 -3.13 -8.16 -12.15
N ALA A 108 -3.91 -9.24 -12.23
CA ALA A 108 -4.99 -9.35 -13.21
C ALA A 108 -6.05 -8.25 -12.99
N SER A 109 -6.43 -7.97 -11.74
CA SER A 109 -7.35 -6.90 -11.39
C SER A 109 -6.78 -5.52 -11.77
N TRP A 110 -5.52 -5.27 -11.43
CA TRP A 110 -4.80 -4.05 -11.85
C TRP A 110 -4.86 -3.85 -13.37
N VAL A 111 -4.49 -4.87 -14.16
CA VAL A 111 -4.49 -4.79 -15.64
C VAL A 111 -5.90 -4.54 -16.17
N ALA A 112 -6.92 -5.20 -15.61
CA ALA A 112 -8.32 -4.99 -16.01
C ALA A 112 -8.81 -3.56 -15.71
N ARG A 113 -8.49 -3.02 -14.53
CA ARG A 113 -8.82 -1.64 -14.15
C ARG A 113 -8.09 -0.63 -15.03
N LEU A 114 -6.80 -0.85 -15.30
CA LEU A 114 -6.03 0.00 -16.20
C LEU A 114 -6.61 -0.02 -17.63
N ALA A 115 -7.01 -1.18 -18.12
CA ALA A 115 -7.64 -1.30 -19.44
C ALA A 115 -8.96 -0.52 -19.53
N LYS A 116 -9.75 -0.42 -18.46
CA LYS A 116 -11.01 0.35 -18.47
C LYS A 116 -10.81 1.82 -18.78
N VAL A 117 -9.73 2.42 -18.26
CA VAL A 117 -9.42 3.87 -18.40
C VAL A 117 -8.45 4.17 -19.53
N SER A 118 -7.95 3.15 -20.24
CA SER A 118 -6.96 3.31 -21.30
C SER A 118 -7.61 3.39 -22.69
N PRO A 119 -6.97 4.08 -23.66
CA PRO A 119 -7.35 4.03 -25.06
C PRO A 119 -7.33 2.59 -25.63
N TRP A 120 -8.05 2.35 -26.72
CA TRP A 120 -8.22 1.00 -27.28
C TRP A 120 -6.89 0.32 -27.68
N TYR A 121 -5.91 1.07 -28.21
CA TYR A 121 -4.58 0.55 -28.57
C TYR A 121 -3.78 0.12 -27.34
N THR A 122 -3.88 0.84 -26.22
CA THR A 122 -3.26 0.44 -24.96
C THR A 122 -3.94 -0.83 -24.39
N LYS A 123 -5.27 -0.96 -24.53
CA LYS A 123 -5.99 -2.18 -24.13
C LYS A 123 -5.46 -3.40 -24.88
N LEU A 124 -5.21 -3.27 -26.18
CA LEU A 124 -4.64 -4.35 -26.99
C LEU A 124 -3.23 -4.69 -26.52
N TRP A 125 -2.38 -3.67 -26.31
CA TRP A 125 -1.02 -3.84 -25.83
C TRP A 125 -0.98 -4.54 -24.47
N LEU A 126 -1.82 -4.17 -23.51
CA LEU A 126 -1.90 -4.81 -22.19
C LEU A 126 -2.19 -6.31 -22.28
N LYS A 127 -2.95 -6.76 -23.28
CA LYS A 127 -3.26 -8.19 -23.49
C LYS A 127 -2.06 -9.00 -24.02
N ILE A 128 -1.19 -8.37 -24.80
CA ILE A 128 -0.05 -9.05 -25.45
C ILE A 128 1.29 -8.84 -24.73
N ASP A 129 1.38 -7.87 -23.80
CA ASP A 129 2.61 -7.57 -23.07
C ASP A 129 3.16 -8.81 -22.36
N PRO A 130 4.41 -9.24 -22.66
CA PRO A 130 4.99 -10.45 -22.11
C PRO A 130 5.09 -10.44 -20.58
N TYR A 131 5.32 -9.26 -19.97
CA TYR A 131 5.41 -9.11 -18.53
C TYR A 131 4.06 -9.35 -17.87
N HIS A 132 3.00 -8.68 -18.33
CA HIS A 132 1.66 -8.86 -17.77
C HIS A 132 1.19 -10.31 -17.89
N ARG A 133 1.47 -10.95 -19.05
CA ARG A 133 1.17 -12.37 -19.28
C ARG A 133 1.95 -13.29 -18.34
N ALA A 134 3.25 -13.04 -18.14
CA ALA A 134 4.07 -13.84 -17.23
C ALA A 134 3.58 -13.75 -15.80
N VAL A 135 3.30 -12.54 -15.30
CA VAL A 135 2.80 -12.30 -13.94
C VAL A 135 1.43 -12.98 -13.73
N ILE A 136 0.45 -12.76 -14.63
CA ILE A 136 -0.89 -13.38 -14.53
C ILE A 136 -0.80 -14.91 -14.59
N ARG A 137 0.08 -15.45 -15.44
CA ARG A 137 0.32 -16.90 -15.50
C ARG A 137 0.88 -17.43 -14.18
N THR A 138 1.78 -16.69 -13.55
CA THR A 138 2.33 -17.05 -12.23
C THR A 138 1.24 -17.01 -11.15
N GLU A 139 0.42 -15.95 -11.09
CA GLU A 139 -0.72 -15.88 -10.17
C GLU A 139 -1.67 -17.09 -10.34
N LYS A 140 -1.97 -17.48 -11.59
CA LYS A 140 -2.79 -18.68 -11.87
C LYS A 140 -2.15 -19.98 -11.39
N LYS A 141 -0.81 -20.11 -11.47
CA LYS A 141 -0.10 -21.28 -10.94
C LYS A 141 -0.14 -21.29 -9.41
N MET A 142 0.13 -20.15 -8.76
CA MET A 142 0.08 -20.00 -7.31
C MET A 142 -1.31 -20.36 -6.76
N ALA A 143 -2.38 -20.00 -7.46
CA ALA A 143 -3.75 -20.35 -7.03
C ALA A 143 -3.99 -21.86 -6.93
N LYS A 144 -3.23 -22.66 -7.69
CA LYS A 144 -3.29 -24.14 -7.68
C LYS A 144 -2.41 -24.78 -6.63
N GLU A 145 -1.49 -24.05 -5.98
CA GLU A 145 -0.64 -24.58 -4.92
C GLU A 145 -1.48 -24.85 -3.65
N PRO A 146 -1.65 -26.11 -3.20
CA PRO A 146 -2.58 -26.43 -2.12
C PRO A 146 -2.14 -25.86 -0.77
N ASN A 147 -0.84 -25.76 -0.54
CA ASN A 147 -0.24 -25.39 0.73
C ASN A 147 0.06 -23.90 0.87
N LEU A 148 -0.20 -23.09 -0.19
CA LEU A 148 0.03 -21.66 -0.15
C LEU A 148 -1.10 -20.94 0.60
N THR A 149 -0.75 -20.27 1.69
CA THR A 149 -1.65 -19.38 2.43
C THR A 149 -1.54 -17.95 1.85
N TYR A 150 -2.67 -17.40 1.49
CA TYR A 150 -2.76 -16.01 1.03
C TYR A 150 -3.06 -15.08 2.19
N VAL A 151 -2.29 -14.01 2.32
CA VAL A 151 -2.62 -12.92 3.25
C VAL A 151 -3.08 -11.72 2.46
N ALA A 152 -4.40 -11.52 2.44
CA ALA A 152 -5.03 -10.32 1.90
C ALA A 152 -4.91 -9.18 2.92
N ASN A 153 -4.60 -7.97 2.43
CA ASN A 153 -4.51 -6.78 3.26
C ASN A 153 -5.79 -5.94 3.28
N SER A 154 -6.84 -6.42 2.61
CA SER A 154 -8.18 -5.81 2.60
C SER A 154 -9.24 -6.80 2.15
N THR A 155 -10.49 -6.51 2.47
CA THR A 155 -11.67 -7.24 1.95
C THR A 155 -11.75 -7.18 0.43
N LEU A 156 -11.37 -6.05 -0.17
CA LEU A 156 -11.27 -5.90 -1.62
C LEU A 156 -10.35 -6.96 -2.24
N VAL A 157 -9.12 -7.09 -1.71
CA VAL A 157 -8.13 -8.05 -2.22
C VAL A 157 -8.55 -9.49 -1.93
N GLN A 158 -9.16 -9.75 -0.78
CA GLN A 158 -9.73 -11.07 -0.46
C GLN A 158 -10.79 -11.48 -1.48
N GLN A 159 -11.73 -10.59 -1.80
CA GLN A 159 -12.78 -10.86 -2.78
C GLN A 159 -12.20 -11.04 -4.18
N GLU A 160 -11.25 -10.20 -4.58
CA GLU A 160 -10.57 -10.35 -5.88
C GLU A 160 -9.83 -11.68 -6.04
N LEU A 161 -9.24 -12.25 -4.98
CA LEU A 161 -8.64 -13.59 -5.03
C LEU A 161 -9.68 -14.66 -5.35
N ILE A 162 -10.86 -14.57 -4.76
CA ILE A 162 -11.96 -15.50 -4.99
C ILE A 162 -12.47 -15.32 -6.42
N ASP A 163 -12.73 -14.08 -6.86
CA ASP A 163 -13.33 -13.79 -8.16
C ASP A 163 -12.41 -14.15 -9.34
N TRP A 164 -11.12 -13.80 -9.25
CA TRP A 164 -10.17 -14.02 -10.34
C TRP A 164 -9.59 -15.42 -10.41
N TYR A 165 -9.40 -16.06 -9.26
CA TYR A 165 -8.62 -17.30 -9.18
C TYR A 165 -9.32 -18.41 -8.42
N GLN A 166 -10.53 -18.21 -7.90
CA GLN A 166 -11.32 -19.18 -7.15
C GLN A 166 -10.54 -19.81 -5.98
N VAL A 167 -9.67 -19.01 -5.36
CA VAL A 167 -8.92 -19.45 -4.19
C VAL A 167 -9.92 -19.71 -3.05
N PRO A 168 -9.91 -20.91 -2.44
CA PRO A 168 -10.80 -21.24 -1.33
C PRO A 168 -10.61 -20.26 -0.16
N LYS A 169 -11.70 -19.82 0.45
CA LYS A 169 -11.66 -18.88 1.58
C LYS A 169 -10.82 -19.39 2.76
N SER A 170 -10.77 -20.72 2.93
CA SER A 170 -9.92 -21.38 3.95
C SER A 170 -8.42 -21.16 3.77
N ARG A 171 -7.97 -20.78 2.57
CA ARG A 171 -6.58 -20.44 2.26
C ARG A 171 -6.29 -18.95 2.28
N ILE A 172 -7.27 -18.12 2.62
CA ILE A 172 -7.14 -16.66 2.62
C ILE A 172 -7.32 -16.15 4.05
N VAL A 173 -6.27 -15.52 4.57
CA VAL A 173 -6.29 -14.84 5.87
C VAL A 173 -6.33 -13.34 5.63
N LEU A 174 -7.22 -12.63 6.30
CA LEU A 174 -7.27 -11.17 6.25
C LEU A 174 -6.41 -10.60 7.37
N ILE A 175 -5.30 -9.94 7.02
CA ILE A 175 -4.47 -9.16 7.95
C ILE A 175 -4.24 -7.79 7.34
N GLU A 176 -5.00 -6.83 7.82
CA GLU A 176 -4.91 -5.45 7.38
C GLU A 176 -3.62 -4.78 7.90
N ASN A 177 -3.18 -3.72 7.23
CA ASN A 177 -1.98 -3.01 7.68
C ASN A 177 -2.24 -2.35 9.03
N GLY A 178 -1.30 -2.53 9.96
CA GLY A 178 -1.29 -1.80 11.21
C GLY A 178 -0.56 -0.46 11.09
N ILE A 179 -0.96 0.50 11.90
CA ILE A 179 -0.29 1.79 12.05
C ILE A 179 -0.01 2.07 13.52
N ASP A 180 1.09 2.75 13.78
CA ASP A 180 1.37 3.30 15.10
C ASP A 180 0.48 4.53 15.35
N THR A 181 -0.62 4.31 16.07
CA THR A 181 -1.62 5.33 16.40
C THR A 181 -1.06 6.42 17.33
N THR A 182 0.10 6.20 17.94
CA THR A 182 0.76 7.22 18.79
C THR A 182 1.64 8.16 17.99
N ALA A 183 2.12 7.73 16.82
CA ALA A 183 2.98 8.51 15.95
C ALA A 183 2.23 9.59 15.15
N PHE A 184 0.93 9.38 14.94
CA PHE A 184 0.04 10.28 14.19
C PHE A 184 -1.09 10.73 15.10
N ARG A 185 -1.27 12.04 15.25
CA ARG A 185 -2.25 12.62 16.18
C ARG A 185 -2.93 13.85 15.56
N PRO A 186 -4.17 14.12 15.95
CA PRO A 186 -4.85 15.35 15.57
C PRO A 186 -4.06 16.60 15.97
N SER A 187 -4.07 17.62 15.12
CA SER A 187 -3.45 18.92 15.42
C SER A 187 -4.48 19.88 16.01
N SER A 188 -4.06 20.70 16.96
CA SER A 188 -4.92 21.79 17.44
C SER A 188 -5.14 22.86 16.35
N GLN A 189 -6.27 23.54 16.39
CA GLN A 189 -6.61 24.57 15.41
C GLN A 189 -5.56 25.69 15.36
N ALA A 190 -5.05 26.12 16.53
CA ALA A 190 -4.02 27.16 16.61
C ALA A 190 -2.71 26.71 15.92
N LYS A 191 -2.28 25.46 16.15
CA LYS A 191 -1.10 24.89 15.49
C LYS A 191 -1.32 24.78 13.97
N LYS A 192 -2.50 24.33 13.56
CA LYS A 192 -2.85 24.23 12.13
C LYS A 192 -2.73 25.55 11.41
N ILE A 193 -3.26 26.66 11.98
CA ILE A 193 -3.17 28.02 11.43
C ILE A 193 -1.70 28.42 11.29
N THR A 194 -0.91 28.30 12.36
CA THR A 194 0.49 28.68 12.36
C THR A 194 1.30 27.92 11.30
N GLU A 195 1.10 26.61 11.21
CA GLU A 195 1.82 25.78 10.24
C GLU A 195 1.35 26.02 8.79
N LYS A 196 0.05 26.33 8.55
CA LYS A 196 -0.42 26.74 7.22
C LYS A 196 0.31 28.01 6.75
N ILE A 197 0.46 29.01 7.62
CA ILE A 197 1.17 30.25 7.30
C ILE A 197 2.64 29.98 6.94
N LYS A 198 3.34 29.12 7.72
CA LYS A 198 4.73 28.73 7.44
C LYS A 198 4.91 28.05 6.08
N LEU A 199 3.90 27.29 5.64
CA LEU A 199 3.89 26.64 4.33
C LEU A 199 3.43 27.56 3.19
N GLY A 200 3.14 28.83 3.45
CA GLY A 200 2.63 29.78 2.46
C GLY A 200 1.18 29.53 2.03
N LEU A 201 0.43 28.80 2.86
CA LEU A 201 -0.98 28.49 2.61
C LEU A 201 -1.89 29.51 3.28
N ASN A 202 -3.07 29.73 2.69
CA ASN A 202 -4.10 30.57 3.32
C ASN A 202 -4.73 29.83 4.53
N PRO A 203 -4.62 30.38 5.76
CA PRO A 203 -5.13 29.72 6.94
C PRO A 203 -6.67 29.60 6.96
N GLN A 204 -7.38 30.41 6.20
CA GLN A 204 -8.84 30.44 6.13
C GLN A 204 -9.42 29.41 5.14
N LEU A 205 -8.62 28.94 4.18
CA LEU A 205 -9.09 27.96 3.20
C LEU A 205 -8.96 26.52 3.70
N PRO A 206 -9.96 25.66 3.41
CA PRO A 206 -9.83 24.23 3.62
C PRO A 206 -8.68 23.65 2.78
N THR A 207 -7.87 22.83 3.43
CA THR A 207 -6.66 22.23 2.84
C THR A 207 -6.89 20.76 2.58
N VAL A 208 -6.88 20.39 1.32
CA VAL A 208 -6.88 18.99 0.87
C VAL A 208 -5.44 18.48 0.84
N LEU A 209 -5.18 17.28 1.33
CA LEU A 209 -3.88 16.64 1.30
C LEU A 209 -3.92 15.39 0.43
N PHE A 210 -2.94 15.26 -0.45
CA PHE A 210 -2.62 14.05 -1.20
C PHE A 210 -1.20 13.60 -0.86
N ILE A 211 -1.03 12.32 -0.48
CA ILE A 211 0.29 11.72 -0.24
C ILE A 211 0.45 10.45 -1.08
N GLY A 212 1.51 10.39 -1.88
CA GLY A 212 1.87 9.16 -2.56
C GLY A 212 2.75 9.31 -3.78
N SER A 213 3.34 8.20 -4.20
CA SER A 213 4.03 8.03 -5.48
C SER A 213 3.12 7.30 -6.48
N GLY A 214 3.38 7.47 -7.78
CA GLY A 214 2.52 6.94 -8.84
C GLY A 214 1.30 7.83 -9.07
N PHE A 215 1.54 9.12 -9.33
CA PHE A 215 0.52 10.18 -9.43
C PHE A 215 -0.65 9.83 -10.35
N ALA A 216 -0.37 9.25 -11.54
CA ALA A 216 -1.45 8.84 -12.44
C ALA A 216 -2.29 7.69 -11.86
N ARG A 217 -1.67 6.70 -11.21
CA ARG A 217 -2.39 5.59 -10.59
C ARG A 217 -3.23 6.06 -9.40
N LYS A 218 -2.68 6.97 -8.61
CA LYS A 218 -3.29 7.47 -7.38
C LYS A 218 -4.27 8.64 -7.57
N GLY A 219 -4.45 9.11 -8.82
CA GLY A 219 -5.48 10.09 -9.15
C GLY A 219 -5.11 11.54 -8.86
N ALA A 220 -3.80 11.87 -8.79
CA ALA A 220 -3.36 13.24 -8.53
C ALA A 220 -3.77 14.23 -9.65
N PHE A 221 -3.87 13.78 -10.90
CA PHE A 221 -4.32 14.62 -12.01
C PHE A 221 -5.81 14.90 -11.92
N GLU A 222 -6.62 13.90 -11.63
CA GLU A 222 -8.07 14.06 -11.45
C GLU A 222 -8.37 14.95 -10.24
N LEU A 223 -7.57 14.86 -9.18
CA LEU A 223 -7.68 15.73 -8.02
C LEU A 223 -7.34 17.19 -8.37
N LEU A 224 -6.30 17.43 -9.19
CA LEU A 224 -6.00 18.79 -9.67
C LEU A 224 -7.15 19.40 -10.47
N GLU A 225 -7.80 18.61 -11.35
CA GLU A 225 -8.98 19.09 -12.09
C GLU A 225 -10.16 19.36 -11.14
N ALA A 226 -10.33 18.54 -10.10
CA ALA A 226 -11.35 18.79 -9.08
C ALA A 226 -11.10 20.09 -8.32
N ILE A 227 -9.86 20.35 -7.89
CA ILE A 227 -9.47 21.60 -7.19
C ILE A 227 -9.63 22.83 -8.09
N ASN A 228 -9.39 22.70 -9.40
CA ASN A 228 -9.63 23.79 -10.34
C ASN A 228 -11.10 24.28 -10.36
N SER A 229 -12.05 23.41 -10.01
CA SER A 229 -13.46 23.76 -9.87
C SER A 229 -13.86 24.21 -8.45
N LEU A 230 -12.91 24.26 -7.53
CA LEU A 230 -13.12 24.60 -6.11
C LEU A 230 -12.22 25.75 -5.68
N PRO A 231 -12.52 27.01 -6.05
CA PRO A 231 -11.64 28.17 -5.79
C PRO A 231 -11.44 28.45 -4.30
N ASP A 232 -12.36 27.99 -3.45
CA ASP A 232 -12.30 28.16 -2.00
C ASP A 232 -11.53 27.02 -1.30
N PHE A 233 -10.88 26.12 -2.05
CA PHE A 233 -10.05 25.05 -1.51
C PHE A 233 -8.58 25.23 -1.90
N GLN A 234 -7.68 24.70 -1.10
CA GLN A 234 -6.27 24.57 -1.44
C GLN A 234 -5.80 23.12 -1.32
N LEU A 235 -4.72 22.79 -2.03
CA LEU A 235 -4.23 21.42 -2.14
C LEU A 235 -2.73 21.35 -1.83
N ILE A 236 -2.36 20.32 -1.05
CA ILE A 236 -0.97 19.92 -0.88
C ILE A 236 -0.77 18.56 -1.56
N ILE A 237 0.23 18.46 -2.44
CA ILE A 237 0.65 17.20 -3.09
C ILE A 237 2.04 16.84 -2.56
N VAL A 238 2.12 15.75 -1.80
CA VAL A 238 3.37 15.19 -1.26
C VAL A 238 3.71 13.90 -1.99
N GLY A 239 4.94 13.78 -2.47
CA GLY A 239 5.43 12.55 -3.07
C GLY A 239 6.30 12.76 -4.30
N TYR A 240 6.74 11.64 -4.89
CA TYR A 240 7.63 11.64 -6.05
C TYR A 240 7.33 10.47 -6.98
N ASP A 241 7.27 10.78 -8.27
CA ASP A 241 7.41 9.80 -9.35
C ASP A 241 7.93 10.48 -10.63
N LYS A 242 7.99 9.71 -11.71
CA LYS A 242 8.42 10.20 -13.03
C LYS A 242 7.58 11.35 -13.59
N GLN A 243 6.39 11.57 -13.04
CA GLN A 243 5.43 12.56 -13.51
C GLN A 243 5.41 13.82 -12.64
N LEU A 244 6.35 13.98 -11.69
CA LEU A 244 6.39 15.17 -10.84
C LEU A 244 6.47 16.48 -11.67
N THR A 245 7.31 16.49 -12.70
CA THR A 245 7.39 17.64 -13.62
C THR A 245 6.06 17.89 -14.33
N ARG A 246 5.36 16.84 -14.76
CA ARG A 246 4.05 16.95 -15.41
C ARG A 246 2.98 17.47 -14.46
N ILE A 247 2.99 17.06 -13.17
CA ILE A 247 2.11 17.63 -12.13
C ILE A 247 2.36 19.15 -12.01
N LYS A 248 3.62 19.58 -11.87
CA LYS A 248 3.96 21.01 -11.78
C LYS A 248 3.54 21.80 -13.02
N GLN A 249 3.74 21.24 -14.21
CA GLN A 249 3.27 21.84 -15.47
C GLN A 249 1.74 21.96 -15.50
N ARG A 250 1.00 20.94 -15.00
CA ARG A 250 -0.47 20.97 -14.95
C ARG A 250 -0.97 22.03 -13.97
N VAL A 251 -0.34 22.16 -12.80
CA VAL A 251 -0.64 23.25 -11.83
C VAL A 251 -0.51 24.63 -12.51
N LYS A 252 0.59 24.85 -13.24
CA LYS A 252 0.81 26.11 -13.97
C LYS A 252 -0.22 26.31 -15.10
N ALA A 253 -0.51 25.27 -15.88
CA ALA A 253 -1.47 25.35 -16.98
C ALA A 253 -2.90 25.66 -16.50
N LEU A 254 -3.25 25.27 -15.29
CA LEU A 254 -4.53 25.56 -14.63
C LEU A 254 -4.50 26.86 -13.80
N GLN A 255 -3.36 27.57 -13.73
CA GLN A 255 -3.17 28.80 -12.94
C GLN A 255 -3.45 28.59 -11.43
N LEU A 256 -3.10 27.41 -10.90
CA LEU A 256 -3.36 27.00 -9.52
C LEU A 256 -2.18 27.25 -8.56
N GLU A 257 -1.11 27.92 -8.97
CA GLU A 257 0.13 28.10 -8.19
C GLU A 257 -0.10 28.76 -6.82
N LYS A 258 -1.18 29.55 -6.70
CA LYS A 258 -1.52 30.25 -5.44
C LYS A 258 -2.21 29.34 -4.41
N ILE A 259 -2.83 28.25 -4.85
CA ILE A 259 -3.64 27.36 -4.01
C ILE A 259 -3.16 25.91 -4.03
N VAL A 260 -2.16 25.56 -4.82
CA VAL A 260 -1.60 24.18 -4.89
C VAL A 260 -0.11 24.21 -4.56
N LEU A 261 0.24 23.54 -3.45
CA LEU A 261 1.62 23.31 -3.02
C LEU A 261 2.08 21.92 -3.44
N VAL A 262 3.08 21.82 -4.31
CA VAL A 262 3.72 20.56 -4.71
C VAL A 262 5.09 20.45 -4.05
N THR A 263 5.19 19.64 -2.98
CA THR A 263 6.41 19.57 -2.14
C THR A 263 7.51 18.71 -2.72
N GLY A 264 7.18 17.73 -3.57
CA GLY A 264 8.08 16.63 -3.91
C GLY A 264 8.18 15.57 -2.80
N PRO A 265 9.27 14.75 -2.79
CA PRO A 265 9.45 13.72 -1.78
C PRO A 265 9.74 14.33 -0.40
N GLN A 266 9.14 13.75 0.63
CA GLN A 266 9.33 14.16 2.03
C GLN A 266 9.63 12.93 2.88
N SER A 267 10.59 13.05 3.78
CA SER A 267 10.94 11.98 4.75
C SER A 267 9.93 11.92 5.91
N ASP A 268 9.34 13.07 6.27
CA ASP A 268 8.29 13.16 7.29
C ASP A 268 7.04 13.82 6.69
N VAL A 269 5.92 13.13 6.76
CA VAL A 269 4.62 13.62 6.26
C VAL A 269 3.75 14.25 7.35
N LYS A 270 4.14 14.13 8.62
CA LYS A 270 3.38 14.65 9.78
C LYS A 270 3.09 16.15 9.70
N PRO A 271 4.02 17.03 9.26
CA PRO A 271 3.72 18.44 9.11
C PRO A 271 2.56 18.73 8.15
N PHE A 272 2.45 17.94 7.08
CA PHE A 272 1.39 18.09 6.08
C PHE A 272 0.05 17.54 6.58
N LEU A 273 0.06 16.42 7.30
CA LEU A 273 -1.11 15.89 8.00
C LEU A 273 -1.64 16.88 9.04
N ALA A 274 -0.74 17.55 9.76
CA ALA A 274 -1.10 18.51 10.81
C ALA A 274 -1.84 19.75 10.29
N VAL A 275 -1.63 20.17 9.02
CA VAL A 275 -2.27 21.35 8.43
C VAL A 275 -3.48 21.04 7.56
N ALA A 276 -3.66 19.77 7.19
CA ALA A 276 -4.76 19.33 6.34
C ALA A 276 -6.11 19.38 7.07
N ASP A 277 -7.16 19.54 6.30
CA ASP A 277 -8.56 19.47 6.75
C ASP A 277 -9.26 18.22 6.25
N CYS A 278 -8.81 17.65 5.14
CA CYS A 278 -9.21 16.34 4.63
C CYS A 278 -8.07 15.72 3.80
N PHE A 279 -8.14 14.42 3.62
CA PHE A 279 -7.22 13.65 2.80
C PHE A 279 -7.94 13.12 1.56
N CYS A 280 -7.31 13.20 0.38
CA CYS A 280 -7.92 12.72 -0.86
C CYS A 280 -6.97 11.80 -1.62
N LEU A 281 -7.41 10.56 -1.88
CA LEU A 281 -6.65 9.56 -2.64
C LEU A 281 -7.56 8.83 -3.64
N PRO A 282 -7.92 9.46 -4.79
CA PRO A 282 -8.84 8.89 -5.77
C PRO A 282 -8.13 7.88 -6.68
N SER A 283 -7.62 6.82 -6.10
CA SER A 283 -6.78 5.82 -6.78
C SER A 283 -7.57 4.99 -7.78
N LEU A 284 -6.94 4.64 -8.90
CA LEU A 284 -7.44 3.62 -9.84
C LEU A 284 -7.43 2.22 -9.22
N TYR A 285 -6.45 1.97 -8.36
CA TYR A 285 -6.29 0.76 -7.57
C TYR A 285 -5.25 0.98 -6.47
N ASP A 286 -5.64 0.75 -5.23
CA ASP A 286 -4.72 0.74 -4.08
C ASP A 286 -5.22 -0.27 -3.05
N PRO A 287 -4.56 -1.43 -2.91
CA PRO A 287 -5.01 -2.52 -2.05
C PRO A 287 -5.27 -2.13 -0.59
N PHE A 288 -4.38 -1.34 0.01
CA PHE A 288 -4.54 -0.79 1.36
C PHE A 288 -3.48 0.30 1.64
N PRO A 289 -3.76 1.57 1.34
CA PRO A 289 -2.76 2.63 1.42
C PRO A 289 -2.50 3.08 2.86
N ASN A 290 -1.25 3.00 3.31
CA ASN A 290 -0.84 3.48 4.64
C ASN A 290 -1.13 4.97 4.84
N ALA A 291 -1.00 5.80 3.78
CA ALA A 291 -1.27 7.23 3.87
C ALA A 291 -2.73 7.55 4.27
N VAL A 292 -3.69 6.67 3.94
CA VAL A 292 -5.07 6.82 4.42
C VAL A 292 -5.15 6.51 5.91
N LEU A 293 -4.45 5.48 6.41
CA LEU A 293 -4.40 5.20 7.86
C LEU A 293 -3.75 6.36 8.64
N GLU A 294 -2.67 6.93 8.10
CA GLU A 294 -1.97 8.09 8.67
C GLU A 294 -2.91 9.30 8.75
N ALA A 295 -3.71 9.53 7.71
CA ALA A 295 -4.72 10.57 7.69
C ALA A 295 -5.84 10.33 8.72
N LEU A 296 -6.38 9.10 8.79
CA LEU A 296 -7.41 8.73 9.77
C LEU A 296 -6.92 8.93 11.22
N CYS A 297 -5.68 8.50 11.53
CA CYS A 297 -5.06 8.71 12.85
C CYS A 297 -4.87 10.21 13.19
N SER A 298 -4.72 11.05 12.15
CA SER A 298 -4.64 12.50 12.28
C SER A 298 -6.01 13.17 12.34
N ALA A 299 -7.10 12.39 12.50
CA ALA A 299 -8.50 12.83 12.48
C ALA A 299 -8.88 13.55 11.17
N LEU A 300 -8.28 13.16 10.04
CA LEU A 300 -8.66 13.70 8.73
C LEU A 300 -9.72 12.81 8.09
N PRO A 301 -10.91 13.34 7.78
CA PRO A 301 -11.85 12.62 6.94
C PRO A 301 -11.26 12.40 5.56
N VAL A 302 -11.58 11.26 4.94
CA VAL A 302 -10.92 10.83 3.70
C VAL A 302 -11.87 10.79 2.52
N VAL A 303 -11.36 11.15 1.33
CA VAL A 303 -12.04 10.95 0.05
C VAL A 303 -11.24 9.90 -0.73
N VAL A 304 -11.86 8.77 -1.02
CA VAL A 304 -11.24 7.64 -1.73
C VAL A 304 -12.18 7.13 -2.84
N THR A 305 -11.68 6.26 -3.71
CA THR A 305 -12.53 5.51 -4.65
C THR A 305 -12.88 4.12 -4.08
N ASP A 306 -13.83 3.43 -4.69
CA ASP A 306 -14.19 2.04 -4.42
C ASP A 306 -13.04 1.04 -4.68
N ALA A 307 -12.05 1.47 -5.44
CA ALA A 307 -10.84 0.71 -5.76
C ALA A 307 -9.73 0.82 -4.68
N VAL A 308 -10.00 1.48 -3.58
CA VAL A 308 -9.11 1.59 -2.41
C VAL A 308 -9.59 0.63 -1.32
N GLY A 309 -8.73 -0.27 -0.87
CA GLY A 309 -9.12 -1.40 0.00
C GLY A 309 -9.73 -1.06 1.35
N ILE A 310 -9.72 0.19 1.75
CA ILE A 310 -10.37 0.69 2.99
C ILE A 310 -11.73 1.36 2.71
N ALA A 311 -12.19 1.42 1.46
CA ALA A 311 -13.38 2.17 1.07
C ALA A 311 -14.65 1.73 1.81
N ASP A 312 -14.85 0.42 1.98
CA ASP A 312 -15.99 -0.13 2.71
C ASP A 312 -16.01 0.35 4.18
N ALA A 313 -14.86 0.31 4.84
CA ALA A 313 -14.73 0.77 6.23
C ALA A 313 -14.98 2.29 6.35
N VAL A 314 -14.48 3.09 5.41
CA VAL A 314 -14.73 4.54 5.34
C VAL A 314 -16.24 4.83 5.25
N THR A 315 -16.94 4.11 4.38
CA THR A 315 -18.40 4.25 4.22
C THR A 315 -19.15 3.80 5.48
N HIS A 316 -18.83 2.60 5.98
CA HIS A 316 -19.52 2.01 7.13
C HIS A 316 -19.41 2.87 8.40
N HIS A 317 -18.23 3.45 8.63
CA HIS A 317 -17.97 4.30 9.79
C HIS A 317 -18.25 5.79 9.55
N ASN A 318 -18.74 6.18 8.37
CA ASN A 318 -18.92 7.59 8.00
C ASN A 318 -17.67 8.45 8.28
N ALA A 319 -16.48 7.89 7.94
CA ALA A 319 -15.17 8.52 8.18
C ALA A 319 -14.68 9.35 6.98
N GLY A 320 -15.54 9.55 5.99
CA GLY A 320 -15.25 10.25 4.76
C GLY A 320 -16.24 9.88 3.64
N MET A 321 -15.80 10.03 2.39
CA MET A 321 -16.63 9.76 1.21
C MET A 321 -15.92 8.82 0.24
N VAL A 322 -16.69 7.91 -0.35
CA VAL A 322 -16.27 7.12 -1.51
C VAL A 322 -16.87 7.76 -2.76
N CYS A 323 -16.03 7.99 -3.78
CA CYS A 323 -16.43 8.69 -4.99
C CYS A 323 -15.92 7.97 -6.25
N GLU A 324 -16.46 8.32 -7.41
CA GLU A 324 -15.89 7.93 -8.68
C GLU A 324 -14.59 8.69 -8.97
N ARG A 325 -13.70 8.07 -9.75
CA ARG A 325 -12.43 8.68 -10.17
C ARG A 325 -12.62 9.70 -11.30
N GLN A 326 -13.47 10.68 -11.06
CA GLN A 326 -13.79 11.79 -11.99
C GLN A 326 -13.73 13.11 -11.23
N ALA A 327 -13.20 14.15 -11.85
CA ALA A 327 -13.00 15.46 -11.22
C ALA A 327 -14.27 16.00 -10.55
N ALA A 328 -15.41 15.93 -11.24
CA ALA A 328 -16.70 16.40 -10.69
C ALA A 328 -17.14 15.60 -9.45
N SER A 329 -17.00 14.26 -9.46
CA SER A 329 -17.34 13.42 -8.31
C SER A 329 -16.40 13.66 -7.14
N ILE A 330 -15.10 13.83 -7.39
CA ILE A 330 -14.10 14.19 -6.36
C ILE A 330 -14.43 15.56 -5.76
N ALA A 331 -14.74 16.57 -6.57
CA ALA A 331 -15.11 17.89 -6.09
C ALA A 331 -16.35 17.88 -5.21
N GLN A 332 -17.39 17.15 -5.63
CA GLN A 332 -18.62 16.98 -4.84
C GLN A 332 -18.32 16.28 -3.50
N ALA A 333 -17.52 15.21 -3.50
CA ALA A 333 -17.12 14.50 -2.28
C ALA A 333 -16.34 15.40 -1.32
N LEU A 334 -15.40 16.22 -1.82
CA LEU A 334 -14.66 17.19 -1.01
C LEU A 334 -15.57 18.24 -0.36
N GLN A 335 -16.55 18.77 -1.08
CA GLN A 335 -17.55 19.70 -0.52
C GLN A 335 -18.40 19.04 0.58
N LEU A 336 -18.85 17.80 0.36
CA LEU A 336 -19.63 17.05 1.36
C LEU A 336 -18.80 16.74 2.61
N VAL A 337 -17.55 16.33 2.44
CA VAL A 337 -16.61 16.14 3.55
C VAL A 337 -16.41 17.43 4.32
N TRP A 338 -16.17 18.55 3.64
CA TRP A 338 -16.00 19.85 4.29
C TRP A 338 -17.24 20.27 5.10
N LYS A 339 -18.43 20.07 4.53
CA LYS A 339 -19.71 20.37 5.20
C LYS A 339 -19.88 19.55 6.49
N ASN A 340 -19.49 18.29 6.47
CA ASN A 340 -19.69 17.34 7.59
C ASN A 340 -18.39 17.07 8.39
N ARG A 341 -17.35 17.88 8.19
CA ARG A 341 -16.00 17.60 8.67
C ARG A 341 -15.86 17.29 10.15
N VAL A 342 -16.62 17.95 11.00
CA VAL A 342 -16.52 17.76 12.46
C VAL A 342 -16.86 16.31 12.83
N THR A 343 -18.04 15.85 12.43
CA THR A 343 -18.48 14.47 12.68
C THR A 343 -17.58 13.45 11.99
N MET A 344 -17.21 13.72 10.73
CA MET A 344 -16.36 12.81 9.98
C MET A 344 -14.92 12.73 10.52
N SER A 345 -14.39 13.81 11.13
CA SER A 345 -13.08 13.79 11.80
C SER A 345 -13.07 12.90 13.03
N ASP A 346 -14.10 12.98 13.88
CA ASP A 346 -14.24 12.11 15.04
C ASP A 346 -14.38 10.64 14.63
N ASN A 347 -15.16 10.39 13.58
CA ASN A 347 -15.34 9.06 13.01
C ASN A 347 -14.04 8.52 12.37
N ALA A 348 -13.28 9.36 11.69
CA ALA A 348 -11.97 9.01 11.13
C ALA A 348 -10.98 8.55 12.21
N LEU A 349 -10.88 9.33 13.30
CA LEU A 349 -10.06 8.98 14.45
C LEU A 349 -10.54 7.69 15.13
N ASN A 350 -11.84 7.49 15.26
CA ASN A 350 -12.39 6.25 15.83
C ASN A 350 -12.13 5.04 14.92
N LEU A 351 -12.29 5.19 13.62
CA LEU A 351 -11.98 4.13 12.66
C LEU A 351 -10.51 3.72 12.71
N SER A 352 -9.58 4.67 12.87
CA SER A 352 -8.14 4.39 12.93
C SER A 352 -7.74 3.43 14.05
N LYS A 353 -8.48 3.40 15.17
CA LYS A 353 -8.24 2.50 16.31
C LYS A 353 -8.38 1.01 15.95
N ASN A 354 -9.09 0.69 14.87
CA ASN A 354 -9.23 -0.68 14.38
C ASN A 354 -7.93 -1.20 13.73
N TYR A 355 -7.04 -0.31 13.33
CA TYR A 355 -5.81 -0.59 12.58
C TYR A 355 -4.54 -0.42 13.43
N ASP A 356 -4.62 -0.78 14.71
CA ASP A 356 -3.46 -0.73 15.60
C ASP A 356 -2.35 -1.71 15.18
N LEU A 357 -1.09 -1.24 15.23
CA LEU A 357 0.08 -2.01 14.82
C LEU A 357 0.28 -3.26 15.68
N ALA A 358 0.05 -3.18 17.00
CA ALA A 358 0.22 -4.31 17.90
C ALA A 358 -0.78 -5.43 17.58
N LYS A 359 -2.03 -5.06 17.28
CA LYS A 359 -3.06 -6.02 16.85
C LYS A 359 -2.67 -6.73 15.55
N SER A 360 -2.22 -6.00 14.54
CA SER A 360 -1.76 -6.57 13.28
C SER A 360 -0.56 -7.49 13.49
N SER A 361 0.40 -7.10 14.32
CA SER A 361 1.58 -7.91 14.65
C SER A 361 1.21 -9.22 15.37
N GLN A 362 0.24 -9.18 16.28
CA GLN A 362 -0.27 -10.39 16.95
C GLN A 362 -0.94 -11.35 15.97
N GLN A 363 -1.68 -10.84 14.98
CA GLN A 363 -2.30 -11.68 13.94
C GLN A 363 -1.22 -12.37 13.08
N TRP A 364 -0.13 -11.67 12.74
CA TRP A 364 1.00 -12.26 12.03
C TRP A 364 1.68 -13.36 12.85
N LEU A 365 1.95 -13.12 14.13
CA LEU A 365 2.55 -14.12 15.01
C LEU A 365 1.69 -15.37 15.14
N THR A 366 0.38 -15.18 15.30
CA THR A 366 -0.57 -16.30 15.35
C THR A 366 -0.54 -17.11 14.06
N LEU A 367 -0.54 -16.45 12.90
CA LEU A 367 -0.46 -17.11 11.60
C LEU A 367 0.84 -17.94 11.46
N TYR A 368 1.99 -17.36 11.82
CA TYR A 368 3.28 -18.06 11.74
C TYR A 368 3.30 -19.30 12.62
N ASN A 369 2.88 -19.19 13.88
CA ASN A 369 2.84 -20.31 14.81
C ASN A 369 1.91 -21.43 14.31
N THR A 370 0.74 -21.09 13.79
CA THR A 370 -0.20 -22.05 13.20
C THR A 370 0.43 -22.82 12.04
N LEU A 371 1.06 -22.12 11.09
CA LEU A 371 1.65 -22.77 9.92
C LEU A 371 2.87 -23.63 10.26
N ILE A 372 3.68 -23.22 11.23
CA ILE A 372 4.82 -24.04 11.70
C ILE A 372 4.34 -25.30 12.38
N ASN A 373 3.33 -25.24 13.24
CA ASN A 373 2.79 -26.39 13.91
C ASN A 373 2.20 -27.40 12.90
N ASN A 374 1.43 -26.91 11.94
CA ASN A 374 0.89 -27.74 10.85
C ASN A 374 1.99 -28.43 10.04
N LYS A 375 3.12 -27.75 9.75
CA LYS A 375 4.27 -28.36 9.07
C LYS A 375 4.93 -29.45 9.90
N LYS A 376 5.08 -29.26 11.22
CA LYS A 376 5.65 -30.27 12.11
C LYS A 376 4.78 -31.52 12.19
N GLU A 377 3.47 -31.36 12.32
CA GLU A 377 2.51 -32.48 12.35
C GLU A 377 2.53 -33.26 11.04
N ASN A 378 2.53 -32.60 9.89
CA ASN A 378 2.63 -33.25 8.58
C ASN A 378 3.94 -34.03 8.40
N ASN A 379 5.08 -33.49 8.87
CA ASN A 379 6.37 -34.19 8.80
C ASN A 379 6.42 -35.41 9.70
N ILE A 380 5.78 -35.39 10.87
CA ILE A 380 5.67 -36.59 11.78
C ILE A 380 4.81 -37.64 11.12
N ALA A 381 3.66 -37.25 10.53
CA ALA A 381 2.77 -38.19 9.85
C ALA A 381 3.43 -38.92 8.67
N HIS A 382 4.32 -38.24 7.93
CA HIS A 382 5.06 -38.85 6.81
C HIS A 382 6.29 -39.65 7.24
N SER A 383 6.81 -39.48 8.49
CA SER A 383 7.93 -40.29 9.00
C SER A 383 7.49 -41.56 9.69
N THR A 384 6.20 -41.78 9.89
CA THR A 384 5.60 -42.98 10.53
C THR A 384 4.98 -43.97 9.51
N HIS A 385 5.14 -43.69 8.23
CA HIS A 385 4.80 -44.60 7.10
C HIS A 385 6.06 -44.92 6.30
#